data_50f8fb8423c76df80fc0ba3a8a0d0372
#
_entry.id   50f8fb8423c76df80fc0ba3a8a0d0372
#
_cell.length_a   1.000
_cell.length_b   1.000
_cell.length_c   1.000
_cell.angle_alpha   90.00
_cell.angle_beta   90.00
_cell.angle_gamma   90.00
#
_symmetry.space_group_name_H-M   'P 1'
#
loop_
_entity.id
_entity.type
_entity.pdbx_description
1 polymer ?
#
loop_
_entity_poly.entity_id
_entity_poly.type
_entity_poly.pdbx_seq_one_letter_code
_entity_poly.pdbx_strand_id
1 'polypeptide(L)'
;MTLRTLDELNCDFMANNPSHSKITEFEPITPLVIEVELPESMKHHKNERTGMKNLATHRNQQSSIRAPQKRGLITSISDVLFSLAIVMILFVVLFSGTESGMPKTIFNYSYFTVVSPSMQDEIPQGSFILVKSIDPQKLKVGDNITYMADRSISVTHKIIKIYENYDNSGVLGFQTKGVNNTNPDQDIVYEANIVGKVVFVLPIFGLVLSHLSENVFLVFIVFGLCVLLSFLLRGIFTKPTKRIAPENN
;
A
#
# COMPACT_ATOMS: atom_id res chain seq x y z
N MET A 1 -30.50 14.66 29.70
CA MET A 1 -30.74 13.42 28.95
C MET A 1 -29.38 12.71 28.79
N THR A 2 -29.08 11.83 29.76
CA THR A 2 -27.76 11.20 29.92
C THR A 2 -27.70 9.93 29.08
N LEU A 3 -26.78 9.88 28.14
CA LEU A 3 -26.51 8.69 27.31
C LEU A 3 -25.77 7.65 28.17
N ARG A 4 -26.39 6.50 28.39
CA ARG A 4 -25.75 5.33 28.99
C ARG A 4 -24.85 4.65 27.97
N THR A 5 -23.66 4.24 28.39
CA THR A 5 -22.69 3.56 27.58
C THR A 5 -23.07 2.09 27.34
N LEU A 6 -22.62 1.52 26.22
CA LEU A 6 -22.91 0.14 25.79
C LEU A 6 -22.48 -0.94 26.79
N ASP A 7 -21.58 -0.64 27.70
CA ASP A 7 -21.12 -1.55 28.78
C ASP A 7 -22.15 -1.76 29.89
N GLU A 8 -22.98 -0.75 30.18
CA GLU A 8 -24.06 -0.89 31.16
C GLU A 8 -25.23 -1.76 30.67
N LEU A 9 -25.47 -1.78 29.36
CA LEU A 9 -26.51 -2.62 28.74
C LEU A 9 -26.16 -4.12 28.73
N ASN A 10 -24.87 -4.46 28.74
CA ASN A 10 -24.43 -5.84 28.73
C ASN A 10 -24.47 -6.52 30.11
N CYS A 11 -24.36 -5.75 31.18
CA CYS A 11 -24.49 -6.27 32.54
C CYS A 11 -25.93 -6.62 32.93
N ASP A 12 -26.93 -5.88 32.43
CA ASP A 12 -28.33 -6.13 32.72
C ASP A 12 -28.90 -7.35 31.97
N PHE A 13 -28.30 -7.73 30.84
CA PHE A 13 -28.72 -8.91 30.04
C PHE A 13 -28.30 -10.24 30.70
N MET A 14 -27.20 -10.26 31.46
CA MET A 14 -26.66 -11.47 32.08
C MET A 14 -27.36 -11.78 33.44
N ALA A 15 -28.01 -10.82 34.05
CA ALA A 15 -28.64 -11.00 35.38
C ALA A 15 -30.05 -11.60 35.33
N ASN A 16 -30.72 -11.66 34.19
CA ASN A 16 -32.13 -12.03 34.09
C ASN A 16 -32.44 -13.31 33.32
N ASN A 17 -31.49 -14.25 33.13
CA ASN A 17 -31.79 -15.52 32.47
C ASN A 17 -31.40 -16.75 33.30
N PRO A 18 -32.35 -17.29 34.13
CA PRO A 18 -32.08 -18.39 35.08
C PRO A 18 -32.15 -19.80 34.49
N SER A 19 -31.89 -20.03 33.19
CA SER A 19 -32.11 -21.34 32.57
C SER A 19 -30.85 -22.05 32.06
N HIS A 20 -29.67 -21.79 32.61
CA HIS A 20 -28.44 -22.57 32.26
C HIS A 20 -27.73 -23.09 33.52
N SER A 21 -28.43 -23.87 34.34
CA SER A 21 -27.81 -24.70 35.34
C SER A 21 -28.32 -26.12 35.19
N LYS A 22 -27.65 -26.94 34.35
CA LYS A 22 -27.50 -28.39 34.45
C LYS A 22 -26.77 -28.91 33.21
N ILE A 23 -25.45 -28.77 33.20
CA ILE A 23 -24.60 -29.66 32.38
C ILE A 23 -24.08 -30.68 33.39
N THR A 24 -24.74 -31.81 33.41
CA THR A 24 -24.29 -33.02 34.10
C THR A 24 -23.01 -33.52 33.44
N GLU A 25 -22.05 -33.76 34.30
CA GLU A 25 -20.78 -34.42 34.09
C GLU A 25 -20.95 -35.69 33.17
N PHE A 26 -20.32 -35.68 31.98
CA PHE A 26 -20.23 -36.87 31.13
C PHE A 26 -19.05 -37.69 31.63
N GLU A 27 -19.34 -38.84 32.25
CA GLU A 27 -18.35 -39.89 32.48
C GLU A 27 -17.85 -40.46 31.10
N PRO A 28 -16.55 -40.69 30.94
CA PRO A 28 -16.02 -41.26 29.74
C PRO A 28 -16.42 -42.77 29.66
N ILE A 29 -17.13 -43.11 28.62
CA ILE A 29 -17.49 -44.49 28.29
C ILE A 29 -16.19 -45.21 27.90
N THR A 30 -15.70 -46.09 28.74
CA THR A 30 -14.60 -46.99 28.39
C THR A 30 -15.07 -47.99 27.34
N PRO A 31 -14.40 -48.09 26.20
CA PRO A 31 -14.76 -49.10 25.20
C PRO A 31 -14.48 -50.51 25.73
N LEU A 32 -15.52 -51.34 25.74
CA LEU A 32 -15.41 -52.78 26.07
C LEU A 32 -14.53 -53.46 25.01
N VAL A 33 -13.29 -53.75 25.34
CA VAL A 33 -12.41 -54.55 24.48
C VAL A 33 -12.80 -56.01 24.66
N ILE A 34 -13.54 -56.58 23.69
CA ILE A 34 -13.79 -57.99 23.60
C ILE A 34 -12.56 -58.61 22.93
N GLU A 35 -11.70 -59.23 23.72
CA GLU A 35 -10.55 -59.99 23.25
C GLU A 35 -11.06 -61.33 22.73
N VAL A 36 -11.17 -61.45 21.41
CA VAL A 36 -11.52 -62.72 20.74
C VAL A 36 -10.24 -63.49 20.43
N GLU A 37 -9.97 -64.55 21.18
CA GLU A 37 -8.87 -65.45 20.85
C GLU A 37 -9.10 -66.18 19.53
N LEU A 38 -8.27 -65.90 18.56
CA LEU A 38 -8.26 -66.55 17.24
C LEU A 38 -7.42 -67.80 17.27
N PRO A 39 -7.87 -68.94 16.64
CA PRO A 39 -7.08 -70.16 16.59
C PRO A 39 -5.72 -69.93 15.88
N GLU A 40 -4.68 -70.65 16.33
CA GLU A 40 -3.29 -70.51 15.90
C GLU A 40 -3.09 -70.61 14.38
N SER A 41 -3.91 -71.36 13.66
CA SER A 41 -3.84 -71.50 12.21
C SER A 41 -4.19 -70.22 11.41
N MET A 42 -4.90 -69.30 12.05
CA MET A 42 -5.26 -68.00 11.38
C MET A 42 -4.22 -66.90 11.70
N LYS A 43 -3.41 -67.04 12.72
CA LYS A 43 -2.37 -66.09 13.08
C LYS A 43 -1.30 -65.95 12.01
N HIS A 44 -0.90 -67.07 11.37
CA HIS A 44 0.11 -67.06 10.31
C HIS A 44 -0.34 -66.34 9.04
N HIS A 45 -1.60 -66.52 8.62
CA HIS A 45 -2.15 -65.87 7.42
C HIS A 45 -2.38 -64.34 7.61
N LYS A 46 -2.64 -63.92 8.87
CA LYS A 46 -2.85 -62.50 9.17
C LYS A 46 -1.55 -61.73 9.14
N ASN A 47 -0.41 -62.35 9.56
CA ASN A 47 0.89 -61.69 9.52
C ASN A 47 1.40 -61.48 8.09
N GLU A 48 1.17 -62.39 7.14
CA GLU A 48 1.54 -62.17 5.74
C GLU A 48 0.73 -61.07 5.07
N ARG A 49 -0.58 -61.01 5.33
CA ARG A 49 -1.44 -59.93 4.80
C ARG A 49 -1.11 -58.56 5.41
N THR A 50 -0.70 -58.52 6.68
CA THR A 50 -0.29 -57.29 7.33
C THR A 50 1.08 -56.80 6.81
N GLY A 51 2.01 -57.76 6.54
CA GLY A 51 3.30 -57.43 5.91
C GLY A 51 3.15 -56.85 4.50
N MET A 52 2.26 -57.46 3.64
CA MET A 52 1.98 -56.93 2.31
C MET A 52 1.30 -55.55 2.33
N LYS A 53 0.36 -55.33 3.26
CA LYS A 53 -0.28 -54.02 3.41
C LYS A 53 0.71 -52.95 3.87
N ASN A 54 1.61 -53.28 4.77
CA ASN A 54 2.64 -52.34 5.25
C ASN A 54 3.63 -52.03 4.14
N LEU A 55 4.05 -53.02 3.30
CA LEU A 55 4.89 -52.75 2.14
C LEU A 55 4.21 -51.84 1.10
N ALA A 56 2.92 -52.10 0.82
CA ALA A 56 2.16 -51.25 -0.09
C ALA A 56 1.93 -49.83 0.44
N THR A 57 1.72 -49.68 1.75
CA THR A 57 1.53 -48.39 2.41
C THR A 57 2.86 -47.61 2.45
N HIS A 58 3.97 -48.27 2.73
CA HIS A 58 5.31 -47.63 2.66
C HIS A 58 5.69 -47.21 1.22
N ARG A 59 5.35 -48.04 0.22
CA ARG A 59 5.61 -47.70 -1.19
C ARG A 59 4.76 -46.50 -1.63
N ASN A 60 3.53 -46.39 -1.13
CA ASN A 60 2.64 -45.26 -1.47
C ASN A 60 2.99 -43.97 -0.68
N GLN A 61 3.55 -44.06 0.52
CA GLN A 61 4.03 -42.89 1.27
C GLN A 61 5.35 -42.35 0.71
N GLN A 62 6.19 -43.17 0.10
CA GLN A 62 7.45 -42.73 -0.49
C GLN A 62 7.29 -41.93 -1.79
N SER A 63 6.11 -42.05 -2.46
CA SER A 63 5.81 -41.32 -3.70
C SER A 63 5.24 -39.90 -3.47
N SER A 64 4.96 -39.52 -2.23
CA SER A 64 4.33 -38.21 -1.93
C SER A 64 5.29 -37.17 -1.33
N ILE A 65 6.58 -37.43 -1.19
CA ILE A 65 7.57 -36.40 -0.89
C ILE A 65 7.81 -35.61 -2.20
N ARG A 66 6.87 -34.72 -2.53
CA ARG A 66 7.12 -33.69 -3.53
C ARG A 66 8.29 -32.85 -3.01
N ALA A 67 9.46 -33.04 -3.61
CA ALA A 67 10.56 -32.12 -3.40
C ALA A 67 10.03 -30.70 -3.58
N PRO A 68 10.38 -29.76 -2.69
CA PRO A 68 9.98 -28.37 -2.85
C PRO A 68 10.48 -27.91 -4.21
N GLN A 69 9.55 -27.64 -5.12
CA GLN A 69 9.87 -27.11 -6.44
C GLN A 69 10.57 -25.78 -6.21
N LYS A 70 11.90 -25.76 -6.30
CA LYS A 70 12.68 -24.52 -6.24
C LYS A 70 12.13 -23.61 -7.34
N ARG A 71 11.36 -22.61 -6.98
CA ARG A 71 11.00 -21.53 -7.89
C ARG A 71 12.32 -21.01 -8.43
N GLY A 72 12.55 -21.17 -9.72
CA GLY A 72 13.81 -20.74 -10.33
C GLY A 72 14.03 -19.26 -10.06
N LEU A 73 15.28 -18.84 -9.84
CA LEU A 73 15.66 -17.44 -9.62
C LEU A 73 15.03 -16.51 -10.67
N ILE A 74 14.92 -17.00 -11.89
CA ILE A 74 14.37 -16.28 -13.07
C ILE A 74 12.87 -16.04 -12.97
N THR A 75 12.08 -16.99 -12.41
CA THR A 75 10.65 -16.77 -12.17
C THR A 75 10.44 -15.72 -11.09
N SER A 76 11.30 -15.67 -10.06
CA SER A 76 11.26 -14.63 -9.04
C SER A 76 11.60 -13.25 -9.62
N ILE A 77 12.60 -13.14 -10.49
CA ILE A 77 12.95 -11.88 -11.16
C ILE A 77 11.79 -11.39 -12.03
N SER A 78 11.17 -12.28 -12.80
CA SER A 78 10.00 -11.95 -13.64
C SER A 78 8.82 -11.45 -12.80
N ASP A 79 8.57 -12.04 -11.63
CA ASP A 79 7.50 -11.62 -10.72
C ASP A 79 7.79 -10.24 -10.12
N VAL A 80 9.05 -9.96 -9.78
CA VAL A 80 9.49 -8.64 -9.29
C VAL A 80 9.33 -7.57 -10.38
N LEU A 81 9.78 -7.85 -11.61
CA LEU A 81 9.65 -6.91 -12.72
C LEU A 81 8.18 -6.60 -13.04
N PHE A 82 7.32 -7.60 -13.04
CA PHE A 82 5.89 -7.42 -13.25
C PHE A 82 5.24 -6.60 -12.14
N SER A 83 5.58 -6.89 -10.87
CA SER A 83 5.10 -6.12 -9.73
C SER A 83 5.57 -4.67 -9.78
N LEU A 84 6.85 -4.44 -10.11
CA LEU A 84 7.41 -3.10 -10.26
C LEU A 84 6.71 -2.31 -11.38
N ALA A 85 6.39 -2.98 -12.50
CA ALA A 85 5.68 -2.37 -13.60
C ALA A 85 4.24 -1.96 -13.20
N ILE A 86 3.52 -2.78 -12.43
CA ILE A 86 2.20 -2.41 -11.90
C ILE A 86 2.30 -1.20 -10.98
N VAL A 87 3.28 -1.20 -10.05
CA VAL A 87 3.51 -0.07 -9.14
C VAL A 87 3.81 1.20 -9.93
N MET A 88 4.61 1.12 -10.98
CA MET A 88 4.93 2.26 -11.84
C MET A 88 3.70 2.81 -12.57
N ILE A 89 2.80 1.95 -13.08
CA ILE A 89 1.54 2.40 -13.69
C ILE A 89 0.65 3.09 -12.66
N LEU A 90 0.45 2.47 -11.50
CA LEU A 90 -0.34 3.07 -10.43
C LEU A 90 0.22 4.44 -10.04
N PHE A 91 1.54 4.55 -9.94
CA PHE A 91 2.23 5.80 -9.67
C PHE A 91 1.93 6.85 -10.76
N VAL A 92 2.11 6.50 -12.04
CA VAL A 92 1.81 7.41 -13.15
C VAL A 92 0.33 7.81 -13.14
N VAL A 93 -0.61 6.88 -12.99
CA VAL A 93 -2.06 7.18 -12.96
C VAL A 93 -2.43 8.11 -11.80
N LEU A 94 -1.84 7.90 -10.62
CA LEU A 94 -2.10 8.76 -9.46
C LEU A 94 -1.53 10.17 -9.64
N PHE A 95 -0.38 10.30 -10.31
CA PHE A 95 0.34 11.57 -10.49
C PHE A 95 0.10 12.23 -11.85
N SER A 96 -0.41 11.52 -12.86
CA SER A 96 -0.83 12.11 -14.14
C SER A 96 -2.18 12.79 -13.98
N GLY A 97 -2.28 14.03 -14.40
CA GLY A 97 -3.56 14.73 -14.44
C GLY A 97 -3.62 16.01 -13.62
N THR A 98 -2.58 16.80 -13.67
CA THR A 98 -2.55 18.17 -13.09
C THR A 98 -2.83 19.21 -14.18
N GLU A 99 -3.81 18.97 -15.04
CA GLU A 99 -4.08 19.88 -16.18
C GLU A 99 -5.00 21.07 -15.84
N SER A 100 -5.50 21.18 -14.61
CA SER A 100 -6.51 22.19 -14.27
C SER A 100 -6.07 23.27 -13.28
N GLY A 101 -4.77 23.44 -13.02
CA GLY A 101 -4.28 24.48 -12.11
C GLY A 101 -4.76 24.35 -10.65
N MET A 102 -5.76 23.53 -10.39
CA MET A 102 -6.24 23.28 -9.04
C MET A 102 -5.45 22.15 -8.38
N PRO A 103 -4.97 22.37 -7.15
CA PRO A 103 -4.22 21.33 -6.42
C PRO A 103 -5.10 20.13 -6.14
N LYS A 104 -4.65 18.92 -6.54
CA LYS A 104 -5.27 17.68 -6.09
C LYS A 104 -4.95 17.48 -4.62
N THR A 105 -5.96 17.54 -3.78
CA THR A 105 -5.81 17.31 -2.34
C THR A 105 -6.20 15.89 -2.01
N ILE A 106 -5.26 15.11 -1.47
CA ILE A 106 -5.47 13.75 -0.98
C ILE A 106 -5.13 13.74 0.51
N PHE A 107 -6.06 13.41 1.37
CA PHE A 107 -5.87 13.39 2.84
C PHE A 107 -5.26 14.67 3.42
N ASN A 108 -5.73 15.84 3.00
CA ASN A 108 -5.22 17.16 3.38
C ASN A 108 -3.80 17.48 2.89
N TYR A 109 -3.27 16.74 1.92
CA TYR A 109 -2.01 17.01 1.28
C TYR A 109 -2.22 17.30 -0.21
N SER A 110 -1.53 18.32 -0.70
CA SER A 110 -1.43 18.65 -2.13
C SER A 110 0.03 18.54 -2.56
N TYR A 111 0.27 18.23 -3.81
CA TYR A 111 1.64 18.15 -4.33
C TYR A 111 1.81 19.09 -5.52
N PHE A 112 3.03 19.61 -5.66
CA PHE A 112 3.40 20.51 -6.75
C PHE A 112 4.83 20.24 -7.21
N THR A 113 5.10 20.63 -8.48
CA THR A 113 6.46 20.72 -9.00
C THR A 113 6.88 22.19 -9.07
N VAL A 114 8.01 22.51 -8.51
CA VAL A 114 8.56 23.89 -8.51
C VAL A 114 9.17 24.18 -9.85
N VAL A 115 8.60 25.13 -10.57
CA VAL A 115 9.03 25.49 -11.95
C VAL A 115 9.89 26.73 -12.03
N SER A 116 9.98 27.54 -10.95
CA SER A 116 10.74 28.79 -10.93
C SER A 116 11.90 28.76 -9.92
N PRO A 117 12.95 29.55 -10.10
CA PRO A 117 14.08 29.61 -9.19
C PRO A 117 13.88 30.57 -8.00
N SER A 118 12.68 31.15 -7.82
CA SER A 118 12.43 32.14 -6.75
C SER A 118 12.70 31.64 -5.34
N MET A 119 12.71 30.33 -5.14
CA MET A 119 12.98 29.66 -3.87
C MET A 119 14.25 28.79 -3.90
N GLN A 120 15.15 29.01 -4.85
CA GLN A 120 16.27 28.12 -5.21
C GLN A 120 17.13 27.69 -4.03
N ASP A 121 17.37 28.56 -3.07
CA ASP A 121 18.27 28.30 -1.92
C ASP A 121 17.60 27.36 -0.88
N GLU A 122 16.28 27.31 -0.83
CA GLU A 122 15.55 26.44 0.09
C GLU A 122 14.79 25.32 -0.63
N ILE A 123 14.20 25.64 -1.78
CA ILE A 123 13.42 24.73 -2.59
C ILE A 123 13.91 24.87 -4.05
N PRO A 124 14.88 24.05 -4.45
CA PRO A 124 15.44 24.12 -5.80
C PRO A 124 14.40 23.95 -6.90
N GLN A 125 14.60 24.65 -8.02
CA GLN A 125 13.79 24.44 -9.23
C GLN A 125 13.82 22.95 -9.62
N GLY A 126 12.68 22.42 -10.04
CA GLY A 126 12.52 20.99 -10.36
C GLY A 126 12.26 20.11 -9.14
N SER A 127 12.12 20.68 -7.95
CA SER A 127 11.72 19.93 -6.76
C SER A 127 10.26 19.53 -6.83
N PHE A 128 9.95 18.34 -6.30
CA PHE A 128 8.63 17.95 -5.88
C PHE A 128 8.41 18.43 -4.45
N ILE A 129 7.30 19.09 -4.17
CA ILE A 129 6.93 19.54 -2.83
C ILE A 129 5.60 18.94 -2.41
N LEU A 130 5.52 18.60 -1.12
CA LEU A 130 4.29 18.17 -0.47
C LEU A 130 3.82 19.31 0.44
N VAL A 131 2.59 19.76 0.20
CA VAL A 131 1.96 20.89 0.88
C VAL A 131 0.81 20.34 1.74
N LYS A 132 0.86 20.60 3.03
CA LYS A 132 -0.20 20.21 3.96
C LYS A 132 -1.16 21.38 4.15
N SER A 133 -2.46 21.13 3.92
CA SER A 133 -3.50 22.08 4.29
C SER A 133 -3.48 22.31 5.80
N ILE A 134 -3.41 23.55 6.22
CA ILE A 134 -3.33 23.95 7.62
C ILE A 134 -4.21 25.19 7.84
N ASP A 135 -4.73 25.30 9.04
CA ASP A 135 -5.45 26.50 9.48
C ASP A 135 -4.52 27.73 9.34
N PRO A 136 -4.91 28.76 8.57
CA PRO A 136 -4.09 29.97 8.39
C PRO A 136 -3.66 30.64 9.68
N GLN A 137 -4.44 30.52 10.76
CA GLN A 137 -4.09 31.08 12.07
C GLN A 137 -2.87 30.39 12.73
N LYS A 138 -2.49 29.21 12.27
CA LYS A 138 -1.32 28.46 12.76
C LYS A 138 -0.05 28.76 11.99
N LEU A 139 -0.13 29.51 10.90
CA LEU A 139 1.01 29.90 10.10
C LEU A 139 1.85 30.96 10.82
N LYS A 140 3.15 30.94 10.57
CA LYS A 140 4.13 31.81 11.21
C LYS A 140 5.03 32.46 10.16
N VAL A 141 5.57 33.63 10.51
CA VAL A 141 6.66 34.24 9.73
C VAL A 141 7.82 33.25 9.64
N GLY A 142 8.35 33.06 8.42
CA GLY A 142 9.35 32.06 8.09
C GLY A 142 8.80 30.76 7.51
N ASP A 143 7.50 30.52 7.54
CA ASP A 143 6.91 29.35 6.91
C ASP A 143 6.89 29.51 5.38
N ASN A 144 7.23 28.42 4.68
CA ASN A 144 7.03 28.32 3.24
C ASN A 144 5.61 27.89 2.97
N ILE A 145 4.84 28.72 2.27
CA ILE A 145 3.44 28.44 1.93
C ILE A 145 3.26 28.36 0.41
N THR A 146 2.31 27.55 0.00
CA THR A 146 1.79 27.55 -1.37
C THR A 146 0.41 28.18 -1.35
N TYR A 147 0.18 29.11 -2.25
CA TYR A 147 -1.08 29.82 -2.42
C TYR A 147 -1.46 29.96 -3.89
N MET A 148 -2.72 30.19 -4.16
CA MET A 148 -3.23 30.46 -5.50
C MET A 148 -3.10 31.96 -5.79
N ALA A 149 -2.21 32.32 -6.70
CA ALA A 149 -2.07 33.71 -7.17
C ALA A 149 -3.18 34.05 -8.19
N ASP A 150 -3.63 33.02 -8.94
CA ASP A 150 -4.77 33.09 -9.87
C ASP A 150 -5.43 31.72 -9.90
N ARG A 151 -6.54 31.57 -10.63
CA ARG A 151 -7.32 30.30 -10.75
C ARG A 151 -6.49 29.11 -11.21
N SER A 152 -5.40 29.34 -11.94
CA SER A 152 -4.54 28.33 -12.51
C SER A 152 -3.07 28.43 -12.11
N ILE A 153 -2.71 29.45 -11.34
CA ILE A 153 -1.31 29.73 -10.99
C ILE A 153 -1.14 29.57 -9.48
N SER A 154 -0.35 28.56 -9.08
CA SER A 154 0.12 28.41 -7.71
C SER A 154 1.52 28.95 -7.53
N VAL A 155 1.76 29.64 -6.43
CA VAL A 155 3.05 30.22 -6.05
C VAL A 155 3.45 29.66 -4.69
N THR A 156 4.74 29.35 -4.54
CA THR A 156 5.30 28.91 -3.26
C THR A 156 6.37 29.90 -2.83
N HIS A 157 6.10 30.64 -1.75
CA HIS A 157 7.00 31.64 -1.21
C HIS A 157 7.02 31.58 0.33
N LYS A 158 7.99 32.29 0.93
CA LYS A 158 8.15 32.38 2.39
C LYS A 158 7.31 33.52 2.93
N ILE A 159 6.62 33.32 4.05
CA ILE A 159 5.94 34.37 4.80
C ILE A 159 7.00 35.25 5.47
N ILE A 160 6.96 36.55 5.19
CA ILE A 160 7.84 37.56 5.82
C ILE A 160 7.10 38.47 6.80
N LYS A 161 5.78 38.58 6.67
CA LYS A 161 4.92 39.35 7.58
C LYS A 161 3.48 38.80 7.56
N ILE A 162 2.80 38.92 8.70
CA ILE A 162 1.39 38.54 8.86
C ILE A 162 0.64 39.78 9.34
N TYR A 163 -0.52 40.04 8.73
CA TYR A 163 -1.46 41.10 9.10
C TYR A 163 -2.74 40.43 9.66
N GLU A 164 -3.05 40.69 10.93
CA GLU A 164 -4.19 40.06 11.62
C GLU A 164 -5.55 40.61 11.19
N ASN A 165 -5.58 41.83 10.69
CA ASN A 165 -6.80 42.48 10.20
C ASN A 165 -6.49 43.23 8.90
N TYR A 166 -6.24 42.47 7.84
CA TYR A 166 -5.89 43.07 6.56
C TYR A 166 -7.11 43.74 5.93
N ASP A 167 -6.92 44.96 5.51
CA ASP A 167 -7.95 45.82 4.89
C ASP A 167 -9.21 46.00 5.76
N ASN A 168 -9.07 46.02 7.09
CA ASN A 168 -10.15 46.14 8.06
C ASN A 168 -11.29 45.11 7.89
N SER A 169 -10.99 43.98 7.23
CA SER A 169 -11.98 42.93 6.91
C SER A 169 -12.07 41.85 7.98
N GLY A 170 -11.17 41.87 8.99
CA GLY A 170 -11.05 40.85 10.03
C GLY A 170 -10.42 39.54 9.53
N VAL A 171 -9.89 39.50 8.30
CA VAL A 171 -9.20 38.35 7.72
C VAL A 171 -7.69 38.50 7.81
N LEU A 172 -6.97 37.36 7.80
CA LEU A 172 -5.51 37.34 7.78
C LEU A 172 -4.98 37.66 6.37
N GLY A 173 -3.96 38.54 6.34
CA GLY A 173 -3.16 38.82 5.15
C GLY A 173 -1.73 38.40 5.35
N PHE A 174 -1.09 37.84 4.34
CA PHE A 174 0.26 37.35 4.39
C PHE A 174 1.13 38.03 3.33
N GLN A 175 2.16 38.78 3.78
CA GLN A 175 3.20 39.24 2.90
C GLN A 175 4.19 38.12 2.67
N THR A 176 4.41 37.81 1.40
CA THR A 176 5.31 36.71 1.00
C THR A 176 6.52 37.28 0.23
N LYS A 177 7.55 36.45 0.12
CA LYS A 177 8.74 36.73 -0.67
C LYS A 177 9.39 35.42 -1.11
N GLY A 178 9.76 35.31 -2.37
CA GLY A 178 10.67 34.25 -2.83
C GLY A 178 12.07 34.49 -2.19
N VAL A 179 12.67 33.44 -1.67
CA VAL A 179 13.97 33.53 -0.94
C VAL A 179 15.03 34.17 -1.82
N ASN A 180 15.04 33.86 -3.11
CA ASN A 180 15.98 34.40 -4.08
C ASN A 180 15.51 35.70 -4.75
N ASN A 181 14.32 36.21 -4.43
CA ASN A 181 13.85 37.48 -4.96
C ASN A 181 14.47 38.65 -4.20
N THR A 182 14.69 39.75 -4.87
CA THR A 182 15.21 40.98 -4.22
C THR A 182 14.12 41.63 -3.37
N ASN A 183 12.91 41.75 -3.90
CA ASN A 183 11.79 42.44 -3.27
C ASN A 183 10.72 41.46 -2.77
N PRO A 184 9.95 41.85 -1.75
CA PRO A 184 8.71 41.18 -1.40
C PRO A 184 7.74 41.15 -2.57
N ASP A 185 6.79 40.20 -2.51
CA ASP A 185 5.71 40.13 -3.47
C ASP A 185 4.83 41.39 -3.35
N GLN A 186 4.35 41.89 -4.47
CA GLN A 186 3.58 43.15 -4.48
C GLN A 186 2.22 43.01 -3.79
N ASP A 187 1.59 41.83 -4.00
CA ASP A 187 0.26 41.56 -3.49
C ASP A 187 0.34 40.85 -2.13
N ILE A 188 -0.62 41.16 -1.27
CA ILE A 188 -0.83 40.44 -0.02
C ILE A 188 -1.72 39.25 -0.28
N VAL A 189 -1.27 38.10 0.19
CA VAL A 189 -2.00 36.84 0.07
C VAL A 189 -3.09 36.77 1.14
N TYR A 190 -4.34 36.66 0.72
CA TYR A 190 -5.47 36.44 1.64
C TYR A 190 -5.48 34.99 2.14
N GLU A 191 -5.94 34.78 3.37
CA GLU A 191 -6.05 33.45 3.98
C GLU A 191 -6.82 32.44 3.12
N ALA A 192 -7.85 32.90 2.42
CA ALA A 192 -8.67 32.07 1.53
C ALA A 192 -7.90 31.51 0.32
N ASN A 193 -6.83 32.16 -0.08
CA ASN A 193 -6.02 31.75 -1.22
C ASN A 193 -4.92 30.76 -0.84
N ILE A 194 -4.72 30.47 0.46
CA ILE A 194 -3.67 29.60 0.93
C ILE A 194 -4.08 28.14 0.71
N VAL A 195 -3.27 27.41 -0.04
CA VAL A 195 -3.40 25.95 -0.20
C VAL A 195 -2.86 25.23 1.03
N GLY A 196 -1.73 25.70 1.56
CA GLY A 196 -1.14 25.15 2.77
C GLY A 196 0.35 25.46 2.93
N LYS A 197 0.95 24.80 3.92
CA LYS A 197 2.37 24.89 4.27
C LYS A 197 3.17 23.76 3.62
N VAL A 198 4.36 24.09 3.09
CA VAL A 198 5.29 23.07 2.57
C VAL A 198 5.84 22.28 3.77
N VAL A 199 5.66 20.95 3.72
CA VAL A 199 6.10 20.04 4.78
C VAL A 199 7.19 19.08 4.34
N PHE A 200 7.35 18.90 3.02
CA PHE A 200 8.38 18.01 2.47
C PHE A 200 8.84 18.53 1.10
N VAL A 201 10.13 18.42 0.84
CA VAL A 201 10.77 18.82 -0.42
C VAL A 201 11.64 17.69 -0.92
N LEU A 202 11.46 17.28 -2.16
CA LEU A 202 12.28 16.27 -2.83
C LEU A 202 12.91 16.90 -4.09
N PRO A 203 14.17 17.29 -4.04
CA PRO A 203 14.86 17.94 -5.16
C PRO A 203 14.90 17.03 -6.39
N ILE A 204 14.86 17.63 -7.59
CA ILE A 204 14.97 16.95 -8.91
C ILE A 204 13.78 16.04 -9.22
N PHE A 205 13.13 15.46 -8.24
CA PHE A 205 12.07 14.48 -8.43
C PHE A 205 10.85 15.05 -9.20
N GLY A 206 10.58 16.33 -9.04
CA GLY A 206 9.54 17.02 -9.77
C GLY A 206 9.80 17.06 -11.28
N LEU A 207 11.05 17.22 -11.71
CA LEU A 207 11.42 17.14 -13.14
C LEU A 207 11.19 15.75 -13.72
N VAL A 208 11.54 14.71 -12.97
CA VAL A 208 11.28 13.33 -13.38
C VAL A 208 9.79 13.09 -13.51
N LEU A 209 9.03 13.56 -12.54
CA LEU A 209 7.58 13.39 -12.51
C LEU A 209 6.89 14.13 -13.65
N SER A 210 7.28 15.40 -13.94
CA SER A 210 6.73 16.15 -15.06
C SER A 210 7.04 15.49 -16.40
N HIS A 211 8.27 15.01 -16.58
CA HIS A 211 8.67 14.30 -17.80
C HIS A 211 7.88 12.99 -18.02
N LEU A 212 7.63 12.25 -16.96
CA LEU A 212 6.79 11.05 -17.02
C LEU A 212 5.33 11.39 -17.34
N SER A 213 4.79 12.45 -16.76
CA SER A 213 3.40 12.86 -16.98
C SER A 213 3.17 13.40 -18.39
N GLU A 214 4.13 14.13 -18.95
CA GLU A 214 4.07 14.60 -20.34
C GLU A 214 4.17 13.46 -21.37
N ASN A 215 4.91 12.39 -21.03
CA ASN A 215 5.17 11.25 -21.91
C ASN A 215 4.47 9.97 -21.45
N VAL A 216 3.23 10.08 -21.03
CA VAL A 216 2.42 8.93 -20.55
C VAL A 216 2.42 7.77 -21.56
N PHE A 217 2.38 8.08 -22.85
CA PHE A 217 2.42 7.06 -23.90
C PHE A 217 3.72 6.25 -23.89
N LEU A 218 4.87 6.90 -23.65
CA LEU A 218 6.17 6.23 -23.49
C LEU A 218 6.16 5.27 -22.29
N VAL A 219 5.54 5.69 -21.19
CA VAL A 219 5.41 4.85 -19.99
C VAL A 219 4.63 3.58 -20.28
N PHE A 220 3.52 3.67 -21.03
CA PHE A 220 2.75 2.50 -21.44
C PHE A 220 3.53 1.58 -22.41
N ILE A 221 4.34 2.13 -23.30
CA ILE A 221 5.21 1.34 -24.19
C ILE A 221 6.24 0.56 -23.36
N VAL A 222 6.95 1.23 -22.45
CA VAL A 222 7.96 0.59 -21.60
C VAL A 222 7.31 -0.50 -20.73
N PHE A 223 6.14 -0.23 -20.19
CA PHE A 223 5.37 -1.22 -19.44
C PHE A 223 5.03 -2.46 -20.29
N GLY A 224 4.48 -2.24 -21.49
CA GLY A 224 4.15 -3.32 -22.42
C GLY A 224 5.38 -4.18 -22.77
N LEU A 225 6.53 -3.55 -22.99
CA LEU A 225 7.79 -4.25 -23.21
C LEU A 225 8.26 -5.05 -21.99
N CYS A 226 8.12 -4.52 -20.78
CA CYS A 226 8.45 -5.23 -19.54
C CYS A 226 7.55 -6.45 -19.33
N VAL A 227 6.24 -6.31 -19.59
CA VAL A 227 5.29 -7.42 -19.51
C VAL A 227 5.60 -8.50 -20.56
N LEU A 228 5.85 -8.09 -21.81
CA LEU A 228 6.22 -9.00 -22.89
C LEU A 228 7.52 -9.75 -22.56
N LEU A 229 8.54 -9.05 -22.10
CA LEU A 229 9.81 -9.64 -21.69
C LEU A 229 9.61 -10.65 -20.54
N SER A 230 8.81 -10.29 -19.54
CA SER A 230 8.46 -11.20 -18.42
C SER A 230 7.77 -12.46 -18.91
N PHE A 231 6.86 -12.33 -19.88
CA PHE A 231 6.16 -13.47 -20.48
C PHE A 231 7.12 -14.36 -21.30
N LEU A 232 7.99 -13.78 -22.10
CA LEU A 232 9.00 -14.51 -22.89
C LEU A 232 9.98 -15.27 -21.97
N LEU A 233 10.47 -14.63 -20.92
CA LEU A 233 11.35 -15.27 -19.93
C LEU A 233 10.65 -16.47 -19.26
N ARG A 234 9.39 -16.33 -18.87
CA ARG A 234 8.61 -17.45 -18.35
C ARG A 234 8.48 -18.59 -19.37
N GLY A 235 8.15 -18.29 -20.63
CA GLY A 235 8.00 -19.28 -21.68
C GLY A 235 9.28 -20.06 -21.98
N ILE A 236 10.45 -19.40 -21.93
CA ILE A 236 11.75 -20.04 -22.19
C ILE A 236 12.16 -20.96 -21.03
N PHE A 237 11.91 -20.53 -19.77
CA PHE A 237 12.43 -21.22 -18.59
C PHE A 237 11.43 -22.20 -17.93
N THR A 238 10.15 -22.17 -18.30
CA THR A 238 9.14 -23.16 -17.86
C THR A 238 8.92 -24.25 -18.89
N LYS A 239 9.96 -24.86 -19.45
CA LYS A 239 9.80 -26.08 -20.28
C LYS A 239 9.15 -27.17 -19.41
N PRO A 240 8.01 -27.75 -19.85
CA PRO A 240 7.42 -28.88 -19.12
C PRO A 240 8.40 -30.05 -19.19
N THR A 241 8.82 -30.53 -18.05
CA THR A 241 9.60 -31.78 -17.95
C THR A 241 8.68 -32.89 -18.47
N LYS A 242 8.97 -33.39 -19.67
CA LYS A 242 8.25 -34.52 -20.27
C LYS A 242 8.37 -35.70 -19.32
N ARG A 243 7.28 -36.09 -18.66
CA ARG A 243 7.24 -37.31 -17.85
C ARG A 243 7.45 -38.47 -18.82
N ILE A 244 8.59 -39.12 -18.71
CA ILE A 244 8.82 -40.42 -19.32
C ILE A 244 7.91 -41.37 -18.53
N ALA A 245 6.88 -41.89 -19.15
CA ALA A 245 6.07 -42.95 -18.57
C ALA A 245 6.96 -44.18 -18.34
N PRO A 246 6.87 -44.87 -17.20
CA PRO A 246 7.61 -46.10 -17.02
C PRO A 246 7.10 -47.11 -18.06
N GLU A 247 8.02 -47.61 -18.86
CA GLU A 247 7.78 -48.71 -19.82
C GLU A 247 7.47 -49.96 -18.99
N ASN A 248 6.24 -50.44 -19.11
CA ASN A 248 5.83 -51.71 -18.49
C ASN A 248 6.43 -52.86 -19.34
N ASN A 249 7.45 -53.49 -18.81
CA ASN A 249 7.87 -54.85 -19.19
C ASN A 249 7.21 -55.85 -18.25
#